data_06c20b6fa0916681269c9ea67bf3a616
#
_entry.id   06c20b6fa0916681269c9ea67bf3a616
#
_cell.length_a   1.000
_cell.length_b   1.000
_cell.length_c   1.000
_cell.angle_alpha   90.00
_cell.angle_beta   90.00
_cell.angle_gamma   90.00
#
_symmetry.space_group_name_H-M   'P 1'
#
loop_
_entity.id
_entity.type
_entity.pdbx_description
1 polymer ?
#
loop_
_entity_poly.entity_id
_entity_poly.type
_entity_poly.pdbx_seq_one_letter_code
_entity_poly.pdbx_strand_id
1 'polypeptide(L)'
;MDEINKIIDVIVPCYNVEETIERCIKNLCNQSLSKDRYNCFFINDHSDDRTGSLLDKYKQVKNIKIIHHEKNLGLAAARNSGLKVGSSNLVAFLDGDMVVGRDWLESFLPYLNKGVVAVMGDNIPPGNISLTPIEKYYFGNLRGARKYKDGERIPLQYMLFGNAILKREVLNKCGFFDESMKKYGGEDIDLSSRIWNYYPKSFVFSKNSDAVHFHRRSF
;
A
#
# COMPACT_ATOMS: atom_id res chain seq x y z
N MET A 1 19.86 25.65 1.89
CA MET A 1 19.13 24.64 2.68
C MET A 1 18.86 23.52 1.72
N ASP A 2 19.62 22.42 1.82
CA ASP A 2 19.40 21.26 0.97
C ASP A 2 17.96 20.80 1.18
N GLU A 3 17.16 20.74 0.13
CA GLU A 3 15.87 20.07 0.15
C GLU A 3 16.14 18.66 0.61
N ILE A 4 15.72 18.32 1.84
CA ILE A 4 15.79 16.95 2.36
C ILE A 4 14.95 16.11 1.41
N ASN A 5 15.66 15.39 0.54
CA ASN A 5 15.03 14.65 -0.55
C ASN A 5 14.21 13.52 0.06
N LYS A 6 12.88 13.65 0.05
CA LYS A 6 11.96 12.58 0.48
C LYS A 6 12.27 11.34 -0.33
N ILE A 7 12.37 10.20 0.34
CA ILE A 7 12.72 8.94 -0.35
C ILE A 7 11.51 8.06 -0.61
N ILE A 8 10.41 8.20 0.18
CA ILE A 8 9.22 7.37 0.06
C ILE A 8 7.96 8.24 -0.01
N ASP A 9 7.11 7.98 -0.99
CA ASP A 9 5.72 8.42 -1.00
C ASP A 9 4.83 7.23 -0.63
N VAL A 10 4.08 7.35 0.46
CA VAL A 10 3.08 6.37 0.90
C VAL A 10 1.73 6.79 0.33
N ILE A 11 1.09 5.93 -0.45
CA ILE A 11 -0.20 6.17 -1.09
C ILE A 11 -1.26 5.30 -0.42
N VAL A 12 -2.28 5.95 0.15
CA VAL A 12 -3.35 5.30 0.92
C VAL A 12 -4.69 5.63 0.26
N PRO A 13 -5.23 4.75 -0.59
CA PRO A 13 -6.59 4.89 -1.09
C PRO A 13 -7.58 4.63 0.04
N CYS A 14 -8.61 5.48 0.15
CA CYS A 14 -9.59 5.45 1.22
C CYS A 14 -10.99 5.49 0.63
N TYR A 15 -11.80 4.47 0.89
CA TYR A 15 -13.22 4.44 0.57
C TYR A 15 -13.99 3.70 1.66
N ASN A 16 -14.83 4.43 2.41
CA ASN A 16 -15.64 3.90 3.51
C ASN A 16 -14.81 3.08 4.54
N VAL A 17 -13.79 3.74 5.11
CA VAL A 17 -12.84 3.15 6.08
C VAL A 17 -12.83 3.88 7.42
N GLU A 18 -13.97 4.49 7.82
CA GLU A 18 -14.07 5.27 9.05
C GLU A 18 -13.64 4.53 10.32
N GLU A 19 -13.81 3.20 10.37
CA GLU A 19 -13.45 2.38 11.53
C GLU A 19 -11.93 2.21 11.73
N THR A 20 -11.15 2.36 10.65
CA THR A 20 -9.72 2.02 10.63
C THR A 20 -8.82 3.21 10.35
N ILE A 21 -9.29 4.19 9.59
CA ILE A 21 -8.46 5.25 9.02
C ILE A 21 -7.68 6.06 10.08
N GLU A 22 -8.27 6.40 11.23
CA GLU A 22 -7.52 7.13 12.27
C GLU A 22 -6.35 6.31 12.83
N ARG A 23 -6.50 4.98 12.95
CA ARG A 23 -5.39 4.10 13.37
C ARG A 23 -4.32 4.02 12.29
N CYS A 24 -4.70 3.88 11.02
CA CYS A 24 -3.79 3.90 9.88
C CYS A 24 -2.94 5.18 9.90
N ILE A 25 -3.57 6.36 9.98
CA ILE A 25 -2.88 7.66 10.03
C ILE A 25 -1.92 7.75 11.20
N LYS A 26 -2.38 7.42 12.42
CA LYS A 26 -1.56 7.51 13.64
C LYS A 26 -0.30 6.65 13.55
N ASN A 27 -0.42 5.44 12.99
CA ASN A 27 0.74 4.57 12.82
C ASN A 27 1.68 5.05 11.72
N LEU A 28 1.17 5.58 10.61
CA LEU A 28 2.00 6.22 9.59
C LEU A 28 2.69 7.50 10.11
N CYS A 29 2.06 8.24 11.01
CA CYS A 29 2.70 9.38 11.70
C CYS A 29 3.78 8.97 12.71
N ASN A 30 3.79 7.72 13.16
CA ASN A 30 4.69 7.19 14.19
C ASN A 30 5.74 6.21 13.64
N GLN A 31 6.08 6.32 12.36
CA GLN A 31 7.14 5.49 11.77
C GLN A 31 8.51 5.82 12.36
N SER A 32 9.41 4.82 12.43
CA SER A 32 10.80 4.98 12.85
C SER A 32 11.61 5.85 11.90
N LEU A 33 11.28 5.77 10.61
CA LEU A 33 11.85 6.65 9.58
C LEU A 33 11.48 8.12 9.87
N SER A 34 12.46 9.02 9.80
CA SER A 34 12.25 10.45 10.05
C SER A 34 11.15 11.01 9.12
N LYS A 35 10.24 11.84 9.66
CA LYS A 35 9.13 12.46 8.93
C LYS A 35 9.58 13.32 7.73
N ASP A 36 10.83 13.74 7.72
CA ASP A 36 11.42 14.45 6.57
C ASP A 36 11.81 13.51 5.43
N ARG A 37 11.75 12.19 5.62
CA ARG A 37 12.14 11.19 4.63
C ARG A 37 10.96 10.57 3.89
N TYR A 38 9.71 10.83 4.29
CA TYR A 38 8.53 10.29 3.61
C TYR A 38 7.36 11.29 3.59
N ASN A 39 6.46 11.10 2.62
CA ASN A 39 5.14 11.73 2.57
C ASN A 39 4.06 10.66 2.62
N CYS A 40 2.89 11.01 3.18
CA CYS A 40 1.69 10.18 3.11
C CYS A 40 0.61 10.92 2.33
N PHE A 41 0.09 10.29 1.29
CA PHE A 41 -1.00 10.78 0.46
C PHE A 41 -2.23 9.93 0.77
N PHE A 42 -3.24 10.53 1.39
CA PHE A 42 -4.53 9.89 1.64
C PHE A 42 -5.52 10.36 0.59
N ILE A 43 -6.06 9.43 -0.18
CA ILE A 43 -6.98 9.73 -1.27
C ILE A 43 -8.36 9.24 -0.88
N ASN A 44 -9.23 10.17 -0.47
CA ASN A 44 -10.63 9.88 -0.22
C ASN A 44 -11.38 9.78 -1.56
N ASP A 45 -11.71 8.58 -1.96
CA ASP A 45 -12.41 8.30 -3.21
C ASP A 45 -13.92 8.46 -3.05
N HIS A 46 -14.35 9.66 -2.57
CA HIS A 46 -15.73 10.03 -2.37
C HIS A 46 -16.47 9.07 -1.41
N SER A 47 -15.93 8.91 -0.19
CA SER A 47 -16.57 8.10 0.86
C SER A 47 -17.90 8.72 1.32
N ASP A 48 -18.88 7.85 1.58
CA ASP A 48 -20.22 8.23 2.09
C ASP A 48 -20.29 8.25 3.63
N ASP A 49 -19.27 7.66 4.29
CA ASP A 49 -19.12 7.61 5.75
C ASP A 49 -18.27 8.79 6.27
N ARG A 50 -17.84 8.73 7.54
CA ARG A 50 -17.02 9.77 8.16
C ARG A 50 -15.56 9.77 7.72
N THR A 51 -15.11 8.91 6.79
CA THR A 51 -13.72 8.83 6.33
C THR A 51 -13.16 10.21 5.95
N GLY A 52 -13.89 10.95 5.10
CA GLY A 52 -13.44 12.28 4.66
C GLY A 52 -13.22 13.25 5.81
N SER A 53 -14.19 13.36 6.72
CA SER A 53 -14.10 14.25 7.89
C SER A 53 -13.01 13.85 8.89
N LEU A 54 -12.74 12.55 9.01
CA LEU A 54 -11.65 12.04 9.85
C LEU A 54 -10.29 12.37 9.26
N LEU A 55 -10.13 12.24 7.95
CA LEU A 55 -8.91 12.64 7.23
C LEU A 55 -8.62 14.13 7.42
N ASP A 56 -9.63 14.99 7.32
CA ASP A 56 -9.50 16.44 7.40
C ASP A 56 -8.87 16.95 8.69
N LYS A 57 -8.99 16.20 9.78
CA LYS A 57 -8.33 16.52 11.06
C LYS A 57 -6.80 16.53 10.96
N TYR A 58 -6.23 15.89 9.94
CA TYR A 58 -4.78 15.74 9.75
C TYR A 58 -4.19 16.62 8.65
N LYS A 59 -4.97 17.51 8.04
CA LYS A 59 -4.52 18.41 6.96
C LYS A 59 -3.31 19.29 7.31
N GLN A 60 -3.13 19.60 8.61
CA GLN A 60 -2.03 20.43 9.09
C GLN A 60 -0.74 19.66 9.40
N VAL A 61 -0.75 18.35 9.29
CA VAL A 61 0.45 17.53 9.54
C VAL A 61 1.38 17.62 8.33
N LYS A 62 2.61 18.12 8.55
CA LYS A 62 3.58 18.51 7.52
C LYS A 62 3.81 17.48 6.40
N ASN A 63 3.86 16.19 6.75
CA ASN A 63 4.14 15.11 5.80
C ASN A 63 2.88 14.33 5.38
N ILE A 64 1.69 14.90 5.64
CA ILE A 64 0.39 14.35 5.19
C ILE A 64 -0.21 15.28 4.14
N LYS A 65 -0.69 14.69 3.06
CA LYS A 65 -1.51 15.35 2.04
C LYS A 65 -2.79 14.56 1.85
N ILE A 66 -3.91 15.27 1.82
CA ILE A 66 -5.25 14.68 1.65
C ILE A 66 -5.81 15.17 0.32
N ILE A 67 -6.33 14.25 -0.45
CA ILE A 67 -6.97 14.49 -1.75
C ILE A 67 -8.39 13.92 -1.65
N HIS A 68 -9.40 14.74 -1.99
CA HIS A 68 -10.79 14.29 -2.07
C HIS A 68 -11.20 14.25 -3.54
N HIS A 69 -11.73 13.11 -3.99
CA HIS A 69 -12.38 13.02 -5.28
C HIS A 69 -13.82 13.54 -5.19
N GLU A 70 -14.28 14.21 -6.23
CA GLU A 70 -15.66 14.71 -6.33
C GLU A 70 -16.70 13.59 -6.54
N LYS A 71 -16.25 12.42 -6.99
CA LYS A 71 -17.05 11.20 -7.17
C LYS A 71 -16.16 9.98 -6.98
N ASN A 72 -16.76 8.81 -6.70
CA ASN A 72 -16.01 7.56 -6.64
C ASN A 72 -15.45 7.21 -8.04
N LEU A 73 -14.13 7.13 -8.16
CA LEU A 73 -13.39 6.84 -9.38
C LEU A 73 -12.81 5.41 -9.39
N GLY A 74 -12.82 4.73 -8.25
CA GLY A 74 -12.28 3.40 -8.05
C GLY A 74 -10.83 3.36 -7.59
N LEU A 75 -10.41 2.18 -7.10
CA LEU A 75 -9.13 1.96 -6.44
C LEU A 75 -7.93 2.35 -7.32
N ALA A 76 -7.94 1.98 -8.61
CA ALA A 76 -6.88 2.32 -9.55
C ALA A 76 -6.70 3.85 -9.69
N ALA A 77 -7.80 4.59 -9.84
CA ALA A 77 -7.77 6.03 -9.94
C ALA A 77 -7.32 6.70 -8.63
N ALA A 78 -7.75 6.18 -7.48
CA ALA A 78 -7.31 6.68 -6.19
C ALA A 78 -5.79 6.52 -6.01
N ARG A 79 -5.24 5.33 -6.31
CA ARG A 79 -3.78 5.11 -6.28
C ARG A 79 -3.04 6.04 -7.26
N ASN A 80 -3.56 6.20 -8.48
CA ASN A 80 -2.98 7.07 -9.48
C ASN A 80 -2.99 8.55 -9.08
N SER A 81 -4.02 9.02 -8.39
CA SER A 81 -4.07 10.40 -7.88
C SER A 81 -2.93 10.68 -6.91
N GLY A 82 -2.61 9.75 -6.03
CA GLY A 82 -1.43 9.86 -5.16
C GLY A 82 -0.11 9.81 -5.94
N LEU A 83 -0.01 8.92 -6.94
CA LEU A 83 1.17 8.80 -7.81
C LEU A 83 1.47 10.10 -8.58
N LYS A 84 0.43 10.77 -9.09
CA LYS A 84 0.55 12.03 -9.86
C LYS A 84 1.06 13.20 -9.02
N VAL A 85 0.79 13.21 -7.71
CA VAL A 85 1.20 14.29 -6.79
C VAL A 85 2.55 14.01 -6.12
N GLY A 86 2.89 12.74 -5.93
CA GLY A 86 4.13 12.31 -5.32
C GLY A 86 5.31 12.36 -6.30
N SER A 87 6.54 12.51 -5.77
CA SER A 87 7.77 12.60 -6.57
C SER A 87 8.96 11.83 -5.99
N SER A 88 8.80 11.15 -4.86
CA SER A 88 9.86 10.38 -4.21
C SER A 88 10.30 9.19 -5.06
N ASN A 89 11.54 8.73 -4.88
CA ASN A 89 12.13 7.62 -5.65
C ASN A 89 11.47 6.27 -5.37
N LEU A 90 10.90 6.10 -4.19
CA LEU A 90 10.16 4.92 -3.78
C LEU A 90 8.68 5.26 -3.58
N VAL A 91 7.82 4.31 -3.89
CA VAL A 91 6.38 4.41 -3.67
C VAL A 91 5.94 3.22 -2.84
N ALA A 92 5.36 3.48 -1.68
CA ALA A 92 4.69 2.47 -0.86
C ALA A 92 3.18 2.61 -1.03
N PHE A 93 2.49 1.50 -1.15
CA PHE A 93 1.03 1.43 -1.13
C PHE A 93 0.58 0.75 0.16
N LEU A 94 -0.45 1.29 0.78
CA LEU A 94 -1.10 0.73 1.95
C LEU A 94 -2.61 0.96 1.84
N ASP A 95 -3.42 -0.09 1.91
CA ASP A 95 -4.87 0.07 1.90
C ASP A 95 -5.35 0.72 3.21
N GLY A 96 -6.39 1.58 3.12
CA GLY A 96 -6.87 2.41 4.24
C GLY A 96 -7.48 1.63 5.42
N ASP A 97 -7.77 0.34 5.23
CA ASP A 97 -8.21 -0.60 6.25
C ASP A 97 -7.08 -1.43 6.88
N MET A 98 -5.83 -1.04 6.62
CA MET A 98 -4.64 -1.68 7.18
C MET A 98 -3.95 -0.80 8.24
N VAL A 99 -3.30 -1.47 9.18
CA VAL A 99 -2.53 -0.84 10.26
C VAL A 99 -1.15 -1.49 10.33
N VAL A 100 -0.10 -0.65 10.32
CA VAL A 100 1.29 -1.09 10.24
C VAL A 100 2.06 -0.83 11.54
N GLY A 101 3.15 -1.57 11.73
CA GLY A 101 4.09 -1.34 12.82
C GLY A 101 4.93 -0.07 12.63
N ARG A 102 5.71 0.26 13.66
CA ARG A 102 6.53 1.48 13.68
C ARG A 102 7.69 1.46 12.67
N ASP A 103 8.20 0.30 12.35
CA ASP A 103 9.36 0.07 11.47
C ASP A 103 8.96 -0.35 10.04
N TRP A 104 7.67 -0.29 9.73
CA TRP A 104 7.11 -0.78 8.47
C TRP A 104 7.81 -0.18 7.22
N LEU A 105 8.04 1.13 7.19
CA LEU A 105 8.73 1.76 6.05
C LEU A 105 10.18 1.31 5.93
N GLU A 106 10.88 1.18 7.05
CA GLU A 106 12.28 0.77 7.05
C GLU A 106 12.44 -0.71 6.75
N SER A 107 11.48 -1.54 7.15
CA SER A 107 11.52 -3.00 6.95
C SER A 107 11.57 -3.43 5.48
N PHE A 108 11.10 -2.59 4.56
CA PHE A 108 11.18 -2.86 3.11
C PHE A 108 12.57 -2.59 2.51
N LEU A 109 13.30 -1.62 3.06
CA LEU A 109 14.51 -1.09 2.40
C LEU A 109 15.61 -2.13 2.16
N PRO A 110 15.87 -3.10 3.07
CA PRO A 110 16.90 -4.12 2.85
C PRO A 110 16.65 -5.00 1.61
N TYR A 111 15.40 -5.15 1.17
CA TYR A 111 15.05 -6.00 0.03
C TYR A 111 15.18 -5.28 -1.32
N LEU A 112 15.19 -3.94 -1.35
CA LEU A 112 15.27 -3.13 -2.57
C LEU A 112 16.69 -3.04 -3.14
N ASN A 113 17.37 -4.15 -3.20
CA ASN A 113 18.73 -4.28 -3.73
C ASN A 113 18.74 -4.46 -5.27
N LYS A 114 19.94 -4.76 -5.83
CA LYS A 114 20.12 -4.97 -7.27
C LYS A 114 19.22 -6.11 -7.77
N GLY A 115 18.41 -5.81 -8.78
CA GLY A 115 17.51 -6.77 -9.44
C GLY A 115 16.17 -6.99 -8.72
N VAL A 116 15.88 -6.23 -7.63
CA VAL A 116 14.55 -6.17 -7.02
C VAL A 116 13.93 -4.79 -7.30
N VAL A 117 12.73 -4.78 -7.84
CA VAL A 117 12.03 -3.54 -8.19
C VAL A 117 10.78 -3.30 -7.33
N ALA A 118 10.22 -4.36 -6.75
CA ALA A 118 9.07 -4.27 -5.85
C ALA A 118 9.14 -5.33 -4.74
N VAL A 119 8.64 -4.96 -3.57
CA VAL A 119 8.54 -5.84 -2.40
C VAL A 119 7.09 -5.80 -1.91
N MET A 120 6.51 -6.97 -1.73
CA MET A 120 5.19 -7.14 -1.11
C MET A 120 5.38 -7.51 0.36
N GLY A 121 4.68 -6.82 1.25
CA GLY A 121 4.60 -7.16 2.68
C GLY A 121 3.57 -8.24 2.98
N ASP A 122 3.63 -8.78 4.18
CA ASP A 122 2.65 -9.77 4.65
C ASP A 122 1.37 -9.07 5.15
N ASN A 123 0.21 -9.66 4.85
CA ASN A 123 -1.07 -9.20 5.38
C ASN A 123 -1.53 -10.17 6.46
N ILE A 124 -1.54 -9.70 7.70
CA ILE A 124 -1.86 -10.51 8.87
C ILE A 124 -3.25 -10.15 9.44
N PRO A 125 -3.95 -11.11 10.06
CA PRO A 125 -5.22 -10.81 10.71
C PRO A 125 -5.01 -10.04 12.02
N PRO A 126 -6.03 -9.32 12.52
CA PRO A 126 -5.99 -8.76 13.87
C PRO A 126 -5.81 -9.84 14.93
N GLY A 127 -4.88 -9.60 15.90
CA GLY A 127 -4.42 -10.63 16.84
C GLY A 127 -5.47 -11.15 17.86
N ASN A 128 -6.59 -10.45 18.05
CA ASN A 128 -7.53 -10.73 19.14
C ASN A 128 -8.93 -11.17 18.66
N ILE A 129 -9.03 -11.75 17.46
CA ILE A 129 -10.31 -12.19 16.91
C ILE A 129 -10.29 -13.68 16.55
N SER A 130 -11.43 -14.34 16.75
CA SER A 130 -11.65 -15.66 16.20
C SER A 130 -11.89 -15.57 14.71
N LEU A 131 -10.99 -16.16 13.92
CA LEU A 131 -11.10 -16.18 12.46
C LEU A 131 -12.17 -17.18 12.02
N THR A 132 -13.02 -16.77 11.09
CA THR A 132 -13.92 -17.66 10.36
C THR A 132 -13.12 -18.67 9.52
N PRO A 133 -13.72 -19.79 9.05
CA PRO A 133 -13.04 -20.74 8.17
C PRO A 133 -12.45 -20.08 6.91
N ILE A 134 -13.14 -19.11 6.35
CA ILE A 134 -12.70 -18.33 5.19
C ILE A 134 -11.50 -17.44 5.53
N GLU A 135 -11.54 -16.72 6.66
CA GLU A 135 -10.39 -15.91 7.10
C GLU A 135 -9.18 -16.78 7.43
N LYS A 136 -9.36 -17.95 8.07
CA LYS A 136 -8.28 -18.94 8.27
C LYS A 136 -7.65 -19.39 6.95
N TYR A 137 -8.47 -19.56 5.91
CA TYR A 137 -7.96 -19.87 4.58
C TYR A 137 -7.21 -18.67 3.98
N TYR A 138 -7.76 -17.45 4.11
CA TYR A 138 -7.13 -16.23 3.58
C TYR A 138 -5.79 -15.90 4.22
N PHE A 139 -5.72 -16.01 5.54
CA PHE A 139 -4.50 -15.75 6.32
C PHE A 139 -3.63 -16.99 6.53
N GLY A 140 -3.95 -18.10 5.87
CA GLY A 140 -3.19 -19.34 5.98
C GLY A 140 -1.80 -19.27 5.36
N ASN A 141 -0.81 -19.89 6.01
CA ASN A 141 0.59 -19.87 5.59
C ASN A 141 0.87 -20.58 4.25
N LEU A 142 -0.07 -21.32 3.72
CA LEU A 142 0.07 -22.05 2.45
C LEU A 142 -0.58 -21.33 1.26
N ARG A 143 -1.10 -20.11 1.48
CA ARG A 143 -1.82 -19.37 0.45
C ARG A 143 -1.04 -18.14 -0.04
N GLY A 144 -1.19 -17.85 -1.33
CA GLY A 144 -0.64 -16.63 -1.95
C GLY A 144 0.86 -16.53 -1.78
N ALA A 145 1.35 -15.34 -1.49
CA ALA A 145 2.75 -15.08 -1.24
C ALA A 145 3.23 -15.66 0.11
N ARG A 146 2.34 -15.91 1.07
CA ARG A 146 2.70 -16.40 2.41
C ARG A 146 3.35 -17.78 2.44
N LYS A 147 3.22 -18.58 1.36
CA LYS A 147 3.94 -19.85 1.20
C LYS A 147 5.44 -19.69 0.94
N TYR A 148 5.88 -18.50 0.56
CA TYR A 148 7.29 -18.17 0.32
C TYR A 148 7.98 -17.76 1.63
N LYS A 149 9.30 -17.96 1.66
CA LYS A 149 10.14 -17.51 2.78
C LYS A 149 10.33 -15.99 2.72
N ASP A 150 10.70 -15.42 3.85
CA ASP A 150 11.10 -14.03 3.91
C ASP A 150 12.28 -13.76 2.96
N GLY A 151 12.19 -12.68 2.17
CA GLY A 151 13.18 -12.32 1.16
C GLY A 151 13.15 -13.18 -0.11
N GLU A 152 12.25 -14.14 -0.24
CA GLU A 152 12.15 -14.99 -1.42
C GLU A 152 11.45 -14.27 -2.58
N ARG A 153 11.90 -14.58 -3.81
CA ARG A 153 11.26 -14.04 -5.03
C ARG A 153 9.91 -14.71 -5.26
N ILE A 154 8.92 -13.89 -5.61
CA ILE A 154 7.55 -14.35 -5.87
C ILE A 154 7.15 -14.13 -7.34
N PRO A 155 6.33 -15.03 -7.91
CA PRO A 155 5.72 -14.84 -9.21
C PRO A 155 4.73 -13.66 -9.24
N LEU A 156 4.50 -13.10 -10.42
CA LEU A 156 3.68 -11.90 -10.62
C LEU A 156 2.25 -12.02 -10.06
N GLN A 157 1.63 -13.20 -10.12
CA GLN A 157 0.25 -13.41 -9.65
C GLN A 157 0.07 -13.28 -8.13
N TYR A 158 1.17 -13.19 -7.38
CA TYR A 158 1.12 -12.97 -5.94
C TYR A 158 1.47 -11.54 -5.52
N MET A 159 1.92 -10.70 -6.48
CA MET A 159 2.21 -9.30 -6.19
C MET A 159 0.90 -8.51 -6.06
N LEU A 160 0.61 -8.04 -4.84
CA LEU A 160 -0.54 -7.20 -4.52
C LEU A 160 -0.06 -5.87 -3.96
N PHE A 161 -0.73 -4.79 -4.34
CA PHE A 161 -0.33 -3.43 -3.96
C PHE A 161 -1.09 -2.87 -2.74
N GLY A 162 -1.82 -3.71 -2.00
CA GLY A 162 -2.45 -3.30 -0.73
C GLY A 162 -1.47 -3.11 0.43
N ASN A 163 -0.30 -3.77 0.38
CA ASN A 163 0.83 -3.62 1.30
C ASN A 163 2.12 -3.90 0.51
N ALA A 164 2.69 -2.89 -0.12
CA ALA A 164 3.85 -3.08 -1.00
C ALA A 164 4.65 -1.79 -1.16
N ILE A 165 5.91 -1.94 -1.56
CA ILE A 165 6.78 -0.83 -1.98
C ILE A 165 7.43 -1.15 -3.32
N LEU A 166 7.62 -0.15 -4.17
CA LEU A 166 8.36 -0.30 -5.42
C LEU A 166 9.11 0.98 -5.80
N LYS A 167 10.04 0.83 -6.74
CA LYS A 167 10.80 1.94 -7.29
C LYS A 167 9.92 2.74 -8.26
N ARG A 168 9.88 4.06 -8.11
CA ARG A 168 9.08 4.95 -8.98
C ARG A 168 9.49 4.86 -10.45
N GLU A 169 10.77 4.67 -10.75
CA GLU A 169 11.26 4.49 -12.12
C GLU A 169 10.55 3.36 -12.87
N VAL A 170 10.12 2.32 -12.15
CA VAL A 170 9.37 1.19 -12.70
C VAL A 170 7.99 1.64 -13.17
N LEU A 171 7.28 2.43 -12.35
CA LEU A 171 5.98 2.99 -12.73
C LEU A 171 6.10 3.97 -13.91
N ASN A 172 7.16 4.77 -13.94
CA ASN A 172 7.43 5.69 -15.05
C ASN A 172 7.64 4.93 -16.37
N LYS A 173 8.22 3.73 -16.31
CA LYS A 173 8.47 2.89 -17.49
C LYS A 173 7.26 2.04 -17.89
N CYS A 174 6.58 1.43 -16.91
CA CYS A 174 5.51 0.46 -17.17
C CYS A 174 4.11 1.11 -17.21
N GLY A 175 3.99 2.38 -16.85
CA GLY A 175 2.72 3.07 -16.65
C GLY A 175 2.13 2.82 -15.26
N PHE A 176 1.08 3.58 -14.93
CA PHE A 176 0.34 3.51 -13.67
C PHE A 176 -0.75 2.44 -13.74
N PHE A 177 -1.62 2.38 -12.74
CA PHE A 177 -2.78 1.47 -12.75
C PHE A 177 -3.74 1.84 -13.89
N ASP A 178 -4.40 0.82 -14.47
CA ASP A 178 -5.41 1.05 -15.52
C ASP A 178 -6.74 1.50 -14.88
N GLU A 179 -7.07 2.79 -15.05
CA GLU A 179 -8.29 3.39 -14.51
C GLU A 179 -9.58 2.90 -15.20
N SER A 180 -9.48 2.16 -16.31
CA SER A 180 -10.63 1.54 -16.94
C SER A 180 -11.16 0.31 -16.17
N MET A 181 -10.31 -0.27 -15.31
CA MET A 181 -10.64 -1.37 -14.41
C MET A 181 -11.42 -0.87 -13.19
N LYS A 182 -12.71 -0.59 -13.37
CA LYS A 182 -13.58 -0.04 -12.33
C LYS A 182 -14.13 -1.10 -11.36
N LYS A 183 -14.15 -2.37 -11.74
CA LYS A 183 -14.58 -3.45 -10.85
C LYS A 183 -13.43 -3.87 -9.95
N TYR A 184 -13.75 -4.25 -8.72
CA TYR A 184 -12.77 -4.72 -7.76
C TYR A 184 -11.99 -5.94 -8.28
N GLY A 185 -10.67 -5.85 -8.26
CA GLY A 185 -9.74 -6.90 -8.65
C GLY A 185 -9.30 -6.84 -10.11
N GLY A 186 -8.09 -7.28 -10.35
CA GLY A 186 -7.46 -7.30 -11.67
C GLY A 186 -6.40 -6.21 -11.89
N GLU A 187 -6.55 -5.03 -11.29
CA GLU A 187 -5.62 -3.90 -11.43
C GLU A 187 -4.21 -4.22 -10.94
N ASP A 188 -4.10 -5.00 -9.86
CA ASP A 188 -2.82 -5.46 -9.32
C ASP A 188 -2.12 -6.43 -10.28
N ILE A 189 -2.86 -7.37 -10.84
CA ILE A 189 -2.34 -8.37 -11.79
C ILE A 189 -1.94 -7.72 -13.11
N ASP A 190 -2.73 -6.76 -13.61
CA ASP A 190 -2.39 -6.01 -14.81
C ASP A 190 -1.06 -5.27 -14.64
N LEU A 191 -0.93 -4.45 -13.58
CA LEU A 191 0.30 -3.71 -13.31
C LEU A 191 1.48 -4.66 -13.08
N SER A 192 1.29 -5.72 -12.31
CA SER A 192 2.33 -6.75 -12.08
C SER A 192 2.79 -7.42 -13.36
N SER A 193 1.87 -7.71 -14.29
CA SER A 193 2.19 -8.30 -15.59
C SER A 193 3.02 -7.34 -16.46
N ARG A 194 2.63 -6.06 -16.50
CA ARG A 194 3.41 -5.03 -17.22
C ARG A 194 4.80 -4.85 -16.63
N ILE A 195 4.94 -4.84 -15.31
CA ILE A 195 6.24 -4.77 -14.64
C ILE A 195 7.06 -6.04 -14.94
N TRP A 196 6.45 -7.23 -14.87
CA TRP A 196 7.14 -8.49 -15.10
C TRP A 196 7.74 -8.61 -16.50
N ASN A 197 7.09 -8.03 -17.51
CA ASN A 197 7.60 -8.02 -18.89
C ASN A 197 8.92 -7.27 -19.02
N TYR A 198 9.14 -6.21 -18.24
CA TYR A 198 10.39 -5.45 -18.24
C TYR A 198 11.40 -5.93 -17.18
N TYR A 199 10.89 -6.44 -16.06
CA TYR A 199 11.67 -6.82 -14.88
C TYR A 199 11.28 -8.21 -14.38
N PRO A 200 11.54 -9.29 -15.14
CA PRO A 200 11.13 -10.64 -14.74
C PRO A 200 11.83 -11.06 -13.46
N LYS A 201 11.11 -11.82 -12.63
CA LYS A 201 11.63 -12.36 -11.35
C LYS A 201 12.18 -11.29 -10.39
N SER A 202 11.62 -10.07 -10.39
CA SER A 202 12.10 -8.94 -9.61
C SER A 202 11.24 -8.58 -8.40
N PHE A 203 10.21 -9.38 -8.12
CA PHE A 203 9.33 -9.21 -6.96
C PHE A 203 9.80 -10.07 -5.80
N VAL A 204 9.76 -9.53 -4.58
CA VAL A 204 10.15 -10.21 -3.35
C VAL A 204 9.02 -10.15 -2.33
N PHE A 205 8.90 -11.17 -1.51
CA PHE A 205 8.00 -11.20 -0.36
C PHE A 205 8.76 -10.90 0.92
N SER A 206 8.23 -9.99 1.73
CA SER A 206 8.76 -9.68 3.06
C SER A 206 7.74 -10.04 4.15
N LYS A 207 8.09 -10.93 5.04
CA LYS A 207 7.31 -11.21 6.25
C LYS A 207 7.49 -10.13 7.31
N ASN A 208 8.62 -9.43 7.28
CA ASN A 208 8.95 -8.40 8.26
C ASN A 208 8.24 -7.07 7.99
N SER A 209 7.68 -6.90 6.77
CA SER A 209 6.92 -5.72 6.38
C SER A 209 5.41 -6.01 6.47
N ASP A 210 4.97 -6.44 7.65
CA ASP A 210 3.59 -6.86 7.86
C ASP A 210 2.64 -5.68 8.06
N ALA A 211 1.38 -5.90 7.66
CA ALA A 211 0.26 -5.01 7.91
C ALA A 211 -0.94 -5.80 8.45
N VAL A 212 -1.53 -5.31 9.53
CA VAL A 212 -2.77 -5.88 10.10
C VAL A 212 -3.94 -5.41 9.26
N HIS A 213 -4.64 -6.35 8.64
CA HIS A 213 -5.77 -6.08 7.76
C HIS A 213 -7.09 -6.26 8.51
N PHE A 214 -7.84 -5.16 8.67
CA PHE A 214 -9.09 -5.12 9.45
C PHE A 214 -10.35 -5.42 8.64
N HIS A 215 -10.23 -5.54 7.33
CA HIS A 215 -11.38 -5.84 6.48
C HIS A 215 -11.93 -7.24 6.78
N ARG A 216 -13.18 -7.28 7.28
CA ARG A 216 -13.94 -8.51 7.40
C ARG A 216 -14.76 -8.69 6.13
N ARG A 217 -14.40 -9.68 5.32
CA ARG A 217 -15.23 -10.06 4.18
C ARG A 217 -16.48 -10.78 4.69
N SER A 218 -17.62 -10.12 4.62
CA SER A 218 -18.93 -10.79 4.64
C SER A 218 -19.17 -11.37 3.25
N PHE A 219 -19.41 -12.63 3.17
CA PHE A 219 -19.90 -13.31 1.96
C PHE A 219 -21.38 -13.61 2.15
#